data_f643a3b8d09dcc4e917a1730e5c928f4
#
_entry.id   f643a3b8d09dcc4e917a1730e5c928f4
#
_cell.length_a   1.000
_cell.length_b   1.000
_cell.length_c   1.000
_cell.angle_alpha   90.00
_cell.angle_beta   90.00
_cell.angle_gamma   90.00
#
_symmetry.space_group_name_H-M   'P 1'
#
loop_
_entity.id
_entity.type
_entity.pdbx_description
1 polymer ?
#
loop_
_entity_poly.entity_id
_entity_poly.type
_entity_poly.pdbx_seq_one_letter_code
_entity_poly.pdbx_strand_id
1 'polypeptide(L)' 'MTADELRRIAYQVPFKPFRVRLASGEQLEIARTLRTTVAEDRAIFGVDEDPQTRVARRMRMVPLREIVSVEVAA' A
#
# COMPACT_ATOMS: atom_id res chain seq x y z
N MET A 1 8.52 -9.43 2.80
CA MET A 1 8.48 -8.51 1.64
C MET A 1 9.68 -7.58 1.68
N THR A 2 10.35 -7.40 0.55
CA THR A 2 11.45 -6.44 0.47
C THR A 2 10.94 -5.09 -0.01
N ALA A 3 11.71 -4.04 0.27
CA ALA A 3 11.37 -2.71 -0.22
C ALA A 3 11.31 -2.66 -1.75
N ASP A 4 12.23 -3.34 -2.44
CA ASP A 4 12.25 -3.35 -3.90
C ASP A 4 11.03 -4.03 -4.49
N GLU A 5 10.59 -5.14 -3.91
CA GLU A 5 9.38 -5.82 -4.34
C GLU A 5 8.16 -4.90 -4.22
N LEU A 6 8.03 -4.23 -3.09
CA LEU A 6 6.90 -3.32 -2.86
C LEU A 6 6.96 -2.11 -3.78
N ARG A 7 8.16 -1.55 -4.01
CA ARG A 7 8.31 -0.43 -4.95
C ARG A 7 7.87 -0.78 -6.34
N ARG A 8 8.19 -1.98 -6.82
CA ARG A 8 7.77 -2.43 -8.16
C ARG A 8 6.27 -2.44 -8.31
N ILE A 9 5.56 -2.79 -7.25
CA ILE A 9 4.10 -2.83 -7.26
C ILE A 9 3.53 -1.42 -7.09
N ALA A 10 3.99 -0.69 -6.09
CA ALA A 10 3.41 0.59 -5.71
C ALA A 10 3.71 1.69 -6.73
N TYR A 11 4.85 1.62 -7.41
CA TYR A 11 5.31 2.65 -8.33
C TYR A 11 5.24 2.24 -9.80
N GLN A 12 4.57 1.13 -10.11
CA GLN A 12 4.44 0.70 -11.49
C GLN A 12 3.62 1.67 -12.34
N VAL A 13 3.94 1.75 -13.62
CA VAL A 13 3.25 2.62 -14.57
C VAL A 13 2.80 1.76 -15.75
N PRO A 14 1.48 1.73 -16.08
CA PRO A 14 0.41 2.40 -15.35
C PRO A 14 0.17 1.79 -13.98
N PHE A 15 -0.36 2.58 -13.05
CA PHE A 15 -0.65 2.11 -11.72
C PHE A 15 -1.79 1.10 -11.75
N LYS A 16 -1.67 0.04 -10.95
CA LYS A 16 -2.74 -0.93 -10.73
C LYS A 16 -3.06 -0.98 -9.24
N PRO A 17 -4.33 -0.91 -8.86
CA PRO A 17 -4.71 -1.05 -7.45
C PRO A 17 -4.22 -2.36 -6.87
N PHE A 18 -3.92 -2.35 -5.59
CA PHE A 18 -3.47 -3.57 -4.92
C PHE A 18 -3.96 -3.60 -3.49
N ARG A 19 -3.94 -4.81 -2.94
CA ARG A 19 -4.35 -5.08 -1.56
C ARG A 19 -3.15 -5.60 -0.79
N VAL A 20 -2.90 -5.01 0.38
CA VAL A 20 -1.83 -5.44 1.28
C VAL A 20 -2.46 -6.22 2.42
N ARG A 21 -1.99 -7.45 2.64
CA ARG A 21 -2.44 -8.27 3.77
C ARG A 21 -1.35 -8.28 4.82
N LEU A 22 -1.73 -7.98 6.05
CA LEU A 22 -0.82 -7.92 7.18
C LEU A 22 -0.89 -9.19 8.02
N ALA A 23 0.16 -9.45 8.80
CA ALA A 23 0.22 -10.61 9.68
C ALA A 23 -0.92 -10.64 10.70
N SER A 24 -1.45 -9.49 11.08
CA SER A 24 -2.61 -9.37 11.97
C SER A 24 -3.90 -9.85 11.34
N GLY A 25 -3.93 -10.07 10.03
CA GLY A 25 -5.14 -10.36 9.27
C GLY A 25 -5.78 -9.11 8.66
N GLU A 26 -5.34 -7.94 9.03
CA GLU A 26 -5.84 -6.69 8.45
C GLU A 26 -5.47 -6.60 6.98
N GLN A 27 -6.37 -6.02 6.17
CA GLN A 27 -6.13 -5.80 4.75
C GLN A 27 -6.26 -4.31 4.44
N LEU A 28 -5.31 -3.79 3.67
CA LEU A 28 -5.31 -2.40 3.25
C LEU A 28 -5.53 -2.34 1.75
N GLU A 29 -6.53 -1.57 1.32
CA GLU A 29 -6.84 -1.38 -0.10
C GLU A 29 -6.16 -0.11 -0.59
N ILE A 30 -5.28 -0.24 -1.56
CA ILE A 30 -4.57 0.89 -2.15
C ILE A 30 -5.11 1.08 -3.56
N ALA A 31 -5.99 2.05 -3.72
CA ALA A 31 -6.75 2.23 -4.95
C ALA A 31 -6.14 3.26 -5.90
N ARG A 32 -5.14 4.02 -5.44
CA ARG A 32 -4.58 5.12 -6.25
C ARG A 32 -3.07 5.16 -6.14
N THR A 33 -2.44 5.66 -7.20
CA THR A 33 -1.02 6.01 -7.16
C THR A 33 -0.77 7.09 -6.11
N LEU A 34 0.47 7.21 -5.66
CA LEU A 34 0.91 8.22 -4.68
C LEU A 34 0.29 8.04 -3.28
N ARG A 35 -0.27 6.85 -3.01
CA ARG A 35 -0.77 6.51 -1.66
C ARG A 35 0.24 5.72 -0.86
N THR A 36 1.38 5.39 -1.44
CA THR A 36 2.39 4.54 -0.80
C THR A 36 3.74 5.22 -0.86
N THR A 37 4.41 5.28 0.27
CA THR A 37 5.82 5.66 0.36
C THR A 37 6.57 4.48 0.93
N VAL A 38 7.59 4.01 0.23
CA VAL A 38 8.37 2.85 0.64
C VAL A 38 9.73 3.29 1.12
N ALA A 39 10.02 3.02 2.39
CA ALA A 39 11.34 3.21 2.97
C ALA A 39 12.08 1.86 3.00
N GLU A 40 13.26 1.86 3.60
CA GLU A 40 14.11 0.68 3.61
C GLU A 40 13.48 -0.51 4.33
N ASP A 41 12.82 -0.26 5.47
CA ASP A 41 12.29 -1.32 6.33
C ASP A 41 10.79 -1.19 6.61
N ARG A 42 10.13 -0.18 6.03
CA ARG A 42 8.73 0.11 6.29
C ARG A 42 8.08 0.78 5.10
N ALA A 43 6.75 0.81 5.12
CA ALA A 43 5.97 1.54 4.14
C ALA A 43 4.90 2.37 4.84
N ILE A 44 4.53 3.48 4.22
CA ILE A 44 3.43 4.33 4.70
C ILE A 44 2.36 4.28 3.62
N PHE A 45 1.14 3.93 4.03
CA PHE A 45 -0.01 3.83 3.14
C PHE A 45 -1.07 4.86 3.53
N GLY A 46 -1.58 5.60 2.55
CA GLY A 46 -2.77 6.43 2.74
C GLY A 46 -4.00 5.57 2.55
N VAL A 47 -4.88 5.53 3.55
CA VAL A 47 -6.08 4.68 3.55
C VAL A 47 -7.32 5.48 3.90
N ASP A 48 -8.49 4.86 3.75
CA ASP A 48 -9.79 5.47 4.05
C ASP A 48 -9.99 6.76 3.26
N GLU A 49 -9.88 6.66 1.94
CA GLU A 49 -10.02 7.79 1.04
C GLU A 49 -11.41 8.42 1.15
N ASP A 50 -11.45 9.75 1.27
CA ASP A 50 -12.70 10.49 1.19
C ASP A 50 -13.22 10.42 -0.25
N PRO A 51 -14.45 9.94 -0.49
CA PRO A 51 -14.95 9.76 -1.85
C PRO A 51 -15.17 11.07 -2.60
N GLN A 52 -15.31 12.19 -1.91
CA GLN A 52 -15.52 13.49 -2.56
C GLN A 52 -14.22 14.19 -2.87
N THR A 53 -13.33 14.31 -1.88
CA THR A 53 -12.07 15.04 -2.04
C THR A 53 -10.96 14.17 -2.57
N ARG A 54 -11.09 12.84 -2.45
CA ARG A 54 -10.09 11.83 -2.83
C ARG A 54 -8.79 11.96 -2.03
N VAL A 55 -8.90 12.48 -0.81
CA VAL A 55 -7.78 12.61 0.11
C VAL A 55 -7.84 11.47 1.12
N ALA A 56 -6.70 10.85 1.40
CA ALA A 56 -6.63 9.81 2.41
C ALA A 56 -6.89 10.41 3.79
N ARG A 57 -7.78 9.78 4.56
CA ARG A 57 -8.12 10.25 5.90
C ARG A 57 -7.14 9.79 6.96
N ARG A 58 -6.43 8.69 6.70
CA ARG A 58 -5.46 8.13 7.64
C ARG A 58 -4.20 7.70 6.91
N MET A 59 -3.09 7.77 7.64
CA MET A 59 -1.82 7.23 7.17
C MET A 59 -1.45 6.07 8.07
N ARG A 60 -1.07 4.94 7.47
CA ARG A 60 -0.67 3.74 8.20
C ARG A 60 0.79 3.45 7.90
N MET A 61 1.60 3.43 8.93
CA MET A 61 3.00 3.02 8.81
C MET A 61 3.10 1.54 9.19
N VAL A 62 3.65 0.74 8.28
CA VAL A 62 3.71 -0.71 8.43
C VAL A 62 5.14 -1.19 8.21
N PRO A 63 5.74 -1.91 9.17
CA PRO A 63 7.01 -2.56 8.94
C PRO A 63 6.88 -3.59 7.81
N LEU A 64 7.84 -3.63 6.91
CA LEU A 64 7.77 -4.56 5.77
C LEU A 64 7.66 -6.01 6.20
N ARG A 65 8.26 -6.37 7.35
CA ARG A 65 8.17 -7.74 7.87
C ARG A 65 6.76 -8.17 8.25
N GLU A 66 5.84 -7.22 8.43
CA GLU A 66 4.45 -7.53 8.76
C GLU A 66 3.57 -7.72 7.52
N ILE A 67 4.10 -7.45 6.34
CA ILE A 67 3.36 -7.66 5.09
C ILE A 67 3.49 -9.13 4.70
N VAL A 68 2.36 -9.83 4.69
CA VAL A 68 2.30 -11.26 4.36
C VAL A 68 2.19 -11.45 2.85
N SER A 69 1.37 -10.65 2.20
CA SER A 69 1.17 -10.74 0.76
C SER A 69 0.65 -9.43 0.19
N VAL A 70 0.86 -9.26 -1.12
CA VAL A 70 0.30 -8.14 -1.88
C VAL A 70 -0.36 -8.74 -3.12
N GLU A 71 -1.64 -8.42 -3.30
CA GLU A 71 -2.43 -8.89 -4.44
C GLU A 71 -2.71 -7.71 -5.36
N VAL A 72 -2.25 -7.79 -6.60
CA VAL A 72 -2.45 -6.74 -7.59
C VAL A 72 -3.71 -7.03 -8.38
N ALA A 73 -4.53 -6.01 -8.62
CA ALA A 73 -5.72 -6.13 -9.42
C ALA A 73 -5.37 -6.53 -10.86
N ALA A 74 -6.21 -7.39 -11.42
CA ALA A 74 -6.02 -7.88 -12.78
C ALA A 74 -6.26 -6.76 -13.81
#